data_b90d938218d2f8247c05c9ec0bc59789
#
_entry.id   b90d938218d2f8247c05c9ec0bc59789
#
_cell.length_a   1.000
_cell.length_b   1.000
_cell.length_c   1.000
_cell.angle_alpha   90.00
_cell.angle_beta   90.00
_cell.angle_gamma   90.00
#
_symmetry.space_group_name_H-M   'P 1'
#
loop_
_entity.id
_entity.type
_entity.pdbx_description
1 polymer ?
#
loop_
_entity_poly.entity_id
_entity_poly.type
_entity_poly.pdbx_seq_one_letter_code
_entity_poly.pdbx_strand_id
1 'polypeptide(L)'
;MKLKRIIALSLSAASLALALTACGSSSSASDDAAQASGSSDAQTTVKLGVVGAIYEDIWAPAKEKLADEGIDLEFVQFSDYVTPNNALANGEIDLNAFQHRIYLQSEIDSYGYEIENIGNTFIIPLNLYSDKVKSVDELKDGDTVAIPDDATNGGRALKVLEAAGLIKLKDGADFNPTVDDIETYN
;
A
#
# COMPACT_ATOMS: atom_id res chain seq x y z
N MET A 1 -9.35 41.02 27.44
CA MET A 1 -10.18 42.05 26.78
C MET A 1 -11.16 41.37 25.83
N LYS A 2 -12.43 41.62 26.05
CA LYS A 2 -13.56 41.10 25.29
C LYS A 2 -13.70 41.89 24.01
N LEU A 3 -13.97 41.26 22.84
CA LEU A 3 -14.78 41.90 21.84
C LEU A 3 -15.68 40.90 21.11
N LYS A 4 -16.94 41.15 21.24
CA LYS A 4 -18.11 40.42 20.72
C LYS A 4 -18.55 41.04 19.37
N ARG A 5 -19.34 40.27 18.62
CA ARG A 5 -20.41 40.63 17.66
C ARG A 5 -19.92 40.76 16.20
N ILE A 6 -20.69 40.38 15.15
CA ILE A 6 -22.12 40.47 14.88
C ILE A 6 -22.53 39.47 13.80
N ILE A 7 -23.72 38.90 14.00
CA ILE A 7 -24.57 38.14 13.08
C ILE A 7 -25.09 39.04 11.96
N ALA A 8 -25.18 38.52 10.74
CA ALA A 8 -26.11 39.03 9.74
C ALA A 8 -26.77 37.86 8.99
N LEU A 9 -28.02 37.63 9.35
CA LEU A 9 -29.03 36.85 8.62
C LEU A 9 -29.50 37.72 7.44
N SER A 10 -29.61 37.17 6.24
CA SER A 10 -30.50 37.67 5.21
C SER A 10 -31.23 36.55 4.48
N LEU A 11 -32.48 36.46 4.81
CA LEU A 11 -33.56 35.71 4.21
C LEU A 11 -33.99 36.40 2.94
N SER A 12 -34.15 35.72 1.81
CA SER A 12 -34.98 36.20 0.70
C SER A 12 -35.68 35.04 0.04
N ALA A 13 -37.00 35.10 0.12
CA ALA A 13 -37.95 34.12 -0.37
C ALA A 13 -38.45 34.47 -1.79
N ALA A 14 -38.90 33.45 -2.46
CA ALA A 14 -40.00 33.37 -3.43
C ALA A 14 -39.85 33.97 -4.82
N SER A 15 -40.00 33.10 -5.83
CA SER A 15 -41.02 33.30 -6.87
C SER A 15 -41.40 32.01 -7.60
N LEU A 16 -42.64 31.67 -7.47
CA LEU A 16 -43.45 30.64 -8.11
C LEU A 16 -43.89 31.15 -9.49
N ALA A 17 -43.76 30.40 -10.56
CA ALA A 17 -44.52 30.58 -11.78
C ALA A 17 -44.88 29.24 -12.43
N LEU A 18 -46.14 28.92 -12.35
CA LEU A 18 -46.84 27.91 -13.14
C LEU A 18 -47.01 28.39 -14.58
N ALA A 19 -46.86 27.49 -15.55
CA ALA A 19 -47.54 27.56 -16.81
C ALA A 19 -47.92 26.18 -17.31
N LEU A 20 -49.22 25.85 -17.20
CA LEU A 20 -49.93 24.78 -17.94
C LEU A 20 -50.39 25.38 -19.26
N THR A 21 -50.26 24.63 -20.34
CA THR A 21 -51.16 24.55 -21.51
C THR A 21 -50.51 23.55 -22.49
N ALA A 22 -51.14 22.69 -23.25
CA ALA A 22 -52.49 22.28 -23.51
C ALA A 22 -52.43 21.01 -24.37
N CYS A 23 -53.49 20.26 -24.37
CA CYS A 23 -53.78 19.04 -25.14
C CYS A 23 -53.65 19.21 -26.66
N GLY A 24 -53.33 18.08 -27.34
CA GLY A 24 -53.55 17.86 -28.76
C GLY A 24 -53.42 16.40 -29.09
N SER A 25 -54.53 15.82 -29.49
CA SER A 25 -54.82 14.40 -29.70
C SER A 25 -54.15 13.78 -30.94
N SER A 26 -54.00 12.47 -30.85
CA SER A 26 -54.28 11.39 -31.81
C SER A 26 -53.16 10.78 -32.62
N SER A 27 -53.20 9.48 -32.51
CA SER A 27 -52.97 8.34 -33.42
C SER A 27 -51.67 7.54 -33.26
N SER A 28 -51.94 6.38 -32.70
CA SER A 28 -51.36 5.05 -32.94
C SER A 28 -50.18 4.90 -33.89
N ALA A 29 -49.04 4.43 -33.34
CA ALA A 29 -48.23 3.40 -33.94
C ALA A 29 -47.44 2.71 -32.80
N SER A 30 -47.67 1.43 -32.71
CA SER A 30 -46.91 0.48 -31.93
C SER A 30 -45.50 0.40 -32.52
N ASP A 31 -44.49 0.76 -31.76
CA ASP A 31 -43.13 0.31 -31.98
C ASP A 31 -42.53 -0.07 -30.65
N ASP A 32 -42.24 -1.33 -30.59
CA ASP A 32 -41.56 -2.08 -29.57
C ASP A 32 -40.12 -1.50 -29.43
N ALA A 33 -39.97 -0.48 -28.61
CA ALA A 33 -38.63 -0.03 -28.21
C ALA A 33 -38.20 -0.93 -27.08
N ALA A 34 -37.50 -2.01 -27.45
CA ALA A 34 -36.66 -2.77 -26.55
C ALA A 34 -35.77 -1.79 -25.78
N GLN A 35 -36.13 -1.63 -24.53
CA GLN A 35 -35.32 -0.94 -23.56
C GLN A 35 -34.07 -1.81 -23.34
N ALA A 36 -33.04 -1.56 -24.13
CA ALA A 36 -31.71 -2.07 -23.85
C ALA A 36 -31.30 -1.49 -22.49
N SER A 37 -31.56 -2.26 -21.45
CA SER A 37 -30.90 -2.12 -20.18
C SER A 37 -29.41 -2.38 -20.45
N GLY A 38 -28.71 -1.36 -20.85
CA GLY A 38 -27.25 -1.35 -20.76
C GLY A 38 -26.91 -1.43 -19.29
N SER A 39 -26.68 -2.65 -18.79
CA SER A 39 -25.85 -2.78 -17.61
C SER A 39 -24.49 -2.25 -18.04
N SER A 40 -24.20 -1.00 -17.72
CA SER A 40 -22.81 -0.57 -17.61
C SER A 40 -22.26 -1.46 -16.50
N ASP A 41 -21.47 -2.46 -16.85
CA ASP A 41 -20.60 -3.13 -15.91
C ASP A 41 -19.68 -2.02 -15.37
N ALA A 42 -20.08 -1.46 -14.23
CA ALA A 42 -19.26 -0.48 -13.54
C ALA A 42 -18.02 -1.22 -13.07
N GLN A 43 -16.93 -1.01 -13.78
CA GLN A 43 -15.63 -1.56 -13.42
C GLN A 43 -15.27 -1.07 -12.02
N THR A 44 -14.98 -1.98 -11.10
CA THR A 44 -14.55 -1.65 -9.74
C THR A 44 -13.06 -1.39 -9.75
N THR A 45 -12.64 -0.18 -9.41
CA THR A 45 -11.21 0.13 -9.25
C THR A 45 -10.75 -0.24 -7.84
N VAL A 46 -9.63 -0.96 -7.75
CA VAL A 46 -8.93 -1.29 -6.50
C VAL A 46 -7.52 -0.74 -6.56
N LYS A 47 -7.16 0.12 -5.63
CA LYS A 47 -5.83 0.73 -5.52
C LYS A 47 -4.93 -0.12 -4.65
N LEU A 48 -3.86 -0.68 -5.25
CA LEU A 48 -2.85 -1.48 -4.57
C LEU A 48 -1.56 -0.67 -4.38
N GLY A 49 -1.22 -0.35 -3.14
CA GLY A 49 0.05 0.27 -2.77
C GLY A 49 1.21 -0.73 -2.86
N VAL A 50 2.26 -0.36 -3.58
CA VAL A 50 3.49 -1.16 -3.77
C VAL A 50 4.73 -0.29 -3.58
N VAL A 51 5.86 -0.89 -3.23
CA VAL A 51 7.13 -0.18 -3.03
C VAL A 51 8.14 -0.60 -4.08
N GLY A 52 8.38 0.30 -5.03
CA GLY A 52 9.27 0.08 -6.17
C GLY A 52 8.60 -0.59 -7.37
N ALA A 53 9.17 -0.35 -8.55
CA ALA A 53 8.58 -0.72 -9.84
C ALA A 53 8.48 -2.24 -10.07
N ILE A 54 9.36 -3.03 -9.48
CA ILE A 54 9.36 -4.50 -9.65
C ILE A 54 8.06 -5.17 -9.21
N TYR A 55 7.33 -4.55 -8.29
CA TYR A 55 6.06 -5.09 -7.81
C TYR A 55 4.97 -5.05 -8.87
N GLU A 56 5.01 -4.08 -9.80
CA GLU A 56 4.07 -4.05 -10.92
C GLU A 56 4.21 -5.27 -11.83
N ASP A 57 5.46 -5.67 -12.13
CA ASP A 57 5.74 -6.87 -12.93
C ASP A 57 5.24 -8.13 -12.22
N ILE A 58 5.43 -8.22 -10.90
CA ILE A 58 4.98 -9.37 -10.10
C ILE A 58 3.45 -9.47 -10.08
N TRP A 59 2.76 -8.33 -10.03
CA TRP A 59 1.30 -8.28 -9.96
C TRP A 59 0.60 -8.23 -11.32
N ALA A 60 1.33 -8.04 -12.43
CA ALA A 60 0.76 -7.93 -13.76
C ALA A 60 -0.18 -9.10 -14.13
N PRO A 61 0.16 -10.39 -13.86
CA PRO A 61 -0.74 -11.51 -14.16
C PRO A 61 -2.05 -11.47 -13.35
N ALA A 62 -1.98 -10.96 -12.10
CA ALA A 62 -3.19 -10.80 -11.28
C ALA A 62 -4.05 -9.66 -11.81
N LYS A 63 -3.45 -8.55 -12.24
CA LYS A 63 -4.16 -7.43 -12.85
C LYS A 63 -4.93 -7.86 -14.10
N GLU A 64 -4.29 -8.63 -15.00
CA GLU A 64 -4.94 -9.17 -16.20
C GLU A 64 -6.16 -10.05 -15.85
N LYS A 65 -5.98 -10.97 -14.89
CA LYS A 65 -7.07 -11.85 -14.48
C LYS A 65 -8.22 -11.10 -13.81
N LEU A 66 -7.94 -10.10 -12.98
CA LEU A 66 -8.95 -9.28 -12.32
C LEU A 66 -9.73 -8.42 -13.32
N ALA A 67 -9.08 -7.96 -14.39
CA ALA A 67 -9.77 -7.23 -15.47
C ALA A 67 -10.86 -8.07 -16.14
N ASP A 68 -10.64 -9.38 -16.33
CA ASP A 68 -11.63 -10.30 -16.84
C ASP A 68 -12.84 -10.47 -15.89
N GLU A 69 -12.65 -10.16 -14.62
CA GLU A 69 -13.68 -10.19 -13.58
C GLU A 69 -14.33 -8.81 -13.33
N GLY A 70 -13.99 -7.79 -14.14
CA GLY A 70 -14.55 -6.44 -14.04
C GLY A 70 -13.86 -5.59 -12.94
N ILE A 71 -12.66 -5.99 -12.48
CA ILE A 71 -11.88 -5.26 -11.49
C ILE A 71 -10.67 -4.62 -12.16
N ASP A 72 -10.53 -3.31 -12.04
CA ASP A 72 -9.33 -2.56 -12.45
C ASP A 72 -8.37 -2.42 -11.26
N LEU A 73 -7.26 -3.14 -11.30
CA LEU A 73 -6.21 -3.04 -10.31
C LEU A 73 -5.26 -1.88 -10.66
N GLU A 74 -5.34 -0.79 -9.92
CA GLU A 74 -4.48 0.38 -10.05
C GLU A 74 -3.28 0.27 -9.09
N PHE A 75 -2.04 0.38 -9.61
CA PHE A 75 -0.85 0.41 -8.75
C PHE A 75 -0.54 1.83 -8.30
N VAL A 76 -0.36 2.00 -6.99
CA VAL A 76 0.12 3.23 -6.38
C VAL A 76 1.53 2.97 -5.86
N GLN A 77 2.53 3.54 -6.53
CA GLN A 77 3.94 3.34 -6.16
C GLN A 77 4.37 4.27 -5.05
N PHE A 78 5.08 3.70 -4.08
CA PHE A 78 5.75 4.41 -3.00
C PHE A 78 7.26 4.19 -3.08
N SER A 79 8.03 5.12 -2.51
CA SER A 79 9.49 5.09 -2.48
C SER A 79 10.07 4.71 -1.10
N ASP A 80 9.21 4.51 -0.11
CA ASP A 80 9.58 4.17 1.26
C ASP A 80 8.59 3.15 1.85
N TYR A 81 8.90 2.62 3.04
CA TYR A 81 8.09 1.59 3.69
C TYR A 81 7.07 2.13 4.71
N VAL A 82 7.17 3.40 5.10
CA VAL A 82 6.29 4.02 6.11
C VAL A 82 4.98 4.53 5.48
N THR A 83 5.11 5.23 4.34
CA THR A 83 4.00 5.90 3.68
C THR A 83 2.85 4.95 3.26
N PRO A 84 3.09 3.72 2.75
CA PRO A 84 2.01 2.85 2.29
C PRO A 84 1.01 2.45 3.39
N ASN A 85 1.47 2.20 4.63
CA ASN A 85 0.58 1.87 5.74
C ASN A 85 -0.26 3.07 6.17
N ASN A 86 0.33 4.25 6.14
CA ASN A 86 -0.38 5.50 6.42
C ASN A 86 -1.47 5.77 5.37
N ALA A 87 -1.13 5.64 4.07
CA ALA A 87 -2.08 5.81 2.98
C ALA A 87 -3.25 4.80 3.06
N LEU A 88 -2.97 3.55 3.44
CA LEU A 88 -4.01 2.54 3.65
C LEU A 88 -4.91 2.89 4.83
N ALA A 89 -4.33 3.29 5.96
CA ALA A 89 -5.09 3.67 7.15
C ALA A 89 -5.98 4.90 6.91
N ASN A 90 -5.56 5.81 6.02
CA ASN A 90 -6.33 6.99 5.64
C ASN A 90 -7.34 6.74 4.50
N GLY A 91 -7.39 5.54 3.92
CA GLY A 91 -8.28 5.23 2.80
C GLY A 91 -7.87 5.85 1.46
N GLU A 92 -6.61 6.23 1.30
CA GLU A 92 -6.06 6.75 0.04
C GLU A 92 -5.78 5.61 -0.96
N ILE A 93 -5.51 4.40 -0.44
CA ILE A 93 -5.40 3.14 -1.15
C ILE A 93 -6.28 2.08 -0.46
N ASP A 94 -6.66 1.04 -1.19
CA ASP A 94 -7.54 -0.02 -0.71
C ASP A 94 -6.76 -1.20 -0.11
N LEU A 95 -5.58 -1.48 -0.67
CA LEU A 95 -4.69 -2.57 -0.29
C LEU A 95 -3.24 -2.11 -0.35
N ASN A 96 -2.35 -2.79 0.37
CA ASN A 96 -0.92 -2.72 0.07
C ASN A 96 -0.29 -4.12 0.03
N ALA A 97 0.80 -4.26 -0.74
CA ALA A 97 1.53 -5.52 -0.87
C ALA A 97 3.03 -5.25 -1.05
N PHE A 98 3.75 -5.09 0.06
CA PHE A 98 5.20 -4.84 0.04
C PHE A 98 5.91 -5.43 1.26
N GLN A 99 5.20 -5.65 2.37
CA GLN A 99 5.77 -5.88 3.68
C GLN A 99 5.62 -7.34 4.17
N HIS A 100 6.54 -7.75 4.99
CA HIS A 100 6.40 -9.01 5.73
C HIS A 100 5.65 -8.77 7.07
N ARG A 101 5.12 -9.85 7.64
CA ARG A 101 4.26 -9.76 8.84
C ARG A 101 4.90 -9.09 10.03
N ILE A 102 6.21 -9.28 10.25
CA ILE A 102 6.91 -8.70 11.39
C ILE A 102 6.99 -7.19 11.25
N TYR A 103 7.26 -6.68 10.03
CA TYR A 103 7.25 -5.25 9.75
C TYR A 103 5.84 -4.67 9.96
N LEU A 104 4.80 -5.30 9.41
CA LEU A 104 3.42 -4.86 9.63
C LEU A 104 3.08 -4.80 11.13
N GLN A 105 3.44 -5.83 11.91
CA GLN A 105 3.17 -5.83 13.35
C GLN A 105 3.91 -4.70 14.06
N SER A 106 5.18 -4.45 13.73
CA SER A 106 5.96 -3.34 14.28
C SER A 106 5.33 -1.98 13.98
N GLU A 107 4.79 -1.79 12.77
CA GLU A 107 4.07 -0.57 12.38
C GLU A 107 2.76 -0.41 13.16
N ILE A 108 1.99 -1.50 13.29
CA ILE A 108 0.74 -1.50 14.08
C ILE A 108 1.04 -1.13 15.54
N ASP A 109 2.07 -1.74 16.13
CA ASP A 109 2.44 -1.49 17.53
C ASP A 109 2.95 -0.05 17.74
N SER A 110 3.61 0.52 16.74
CA SER A 110 4.19 1.86 16.81
C SER A 110 3.19 2.98 16.55
N TYR A 111 2.27 2.79 15.60
CA TYR A 111 1.38 3.84 15.11
C TYR A 111 -0.10 3.60 15.41
N GLY A 112 -0.47 2.40 15.89
CA GLY A 112 -1.84 2.06 16.22
C GLY A 112 -2.74 1.87 14.99
N TYR A 113 -2.18 1.44 13.86
CA TYR A 113 -2.98 1.19 12.66
C TYR A 113 -3.97 0.05 12.85
N GLU A 114 -5.19 0.22 12.35
CA GLU A 114 -6.21 -0.83 12.25
C GLU A 114 -6.11 -1.51 10.86
N ILE A 115 -4.96 -2.12 10.60
CA ILE A 115 -4.65 -2.82 9.34
C ILE A 115 -4.55 -4.32 9.62
N GLU A 116 -5.15 -5.13 8.74
CA GLU A 116 -5.14 -6.59 8.87
C GLU A 116 -4.47 -7.26 7.66
N ASN A 117 -3.72 -8.34 7.91
CA ASN A 117 -3.19 -9.19 6.86
C ASN A 117 -4.28 -10.12 6.32
N ILE A 118 -4.72 -9.91 5.09
CA ILE A 118 -5.76 -10.71 4.43
C ILE A 118 -5.21 -11.90 3.63
N GLY A 119 -3.90 -11.97 3.40
CA GLY A 119 -3.29 -13.08 2.67
C GLY A 119 -1.78 -12.96 2.51
N ASN A 120 -1.14 -14.08 2.22
CA ASN A 120 0.26 -14.11 1.84
C ASN A 120 0.35 -14.22 0.31
N THR A 121 1.27 -13.49 -0.29
CA THR A 121 1.43 -13.41 -1.74
C THR A 121 2.68 -14.15 -2.18
N PHE A 122 3.86 -13.60 -1.93
CA PHE A 122 5.15 -14.18 -2.33
C PHE A 122 6.20 -13.88 -1.25
N ILE A 123 7.35 -14.51 -1.37
CA ILE A 123 8.49 -14.29 -0.48
C ILE A 123 9.69 -13.81 -1.28
N ILE A 124 10.38 -12.80 -0.75
CA ILE A 124 11.65 -12.29 -1.28
C ILE A 124 12.74 -12.64 -0.26
N PRO A 125 13.71 -13.49 -0.61
CA PRO A 125 14.84 -13.77 0.26
C PRO A 125 15.70 -12.51 0.45
N LEU A 126 16.21 -12.31 1.66
CA LEU A 126 17.22 -11.32 1.94
C LEU A 126 18.59 -11.95 1.68
N ASN A 127 19.38 -11.36 0.79
CA ASN A 127 20.69 -11.85 0.39
C ASN A 127 21.77 -10.82 0.57
N LEU A 128 23.05 -11.25 0.54
CA LEU A 128 24.22 -10.38 0.41
C LEU A 128 24.52 -10.15 -1.07
N TYR A 129 24.82 -8.92 -1.41
CA TYR A 129 25.19 -8.48 -2.77
C TYR A 129 26.48 -7.69 -2.70
N SER A 130 27.34 -7.79 -3.72
CA SER A 130 28.55 -7.00 -3.83
C SER A 130 28.94 -6.79 -5.30
N ASP A 131 29.39 -5.57 -5.61
CA ASP A 131 30.07 -5.25 -6.87
C ASP A 131 31.60 -5.42 -6.77
N LYS A 132 32.13 -5.59 -5.54
CA LYS A 132 33.58 -5.62 -5.28
C LYS A 132 34.13 -7.02 -5.15
N VAL A 133 33.40 -7.92 -4.49
CA VAL A 133 33.82 -9.28 -4.19
C VAL A 133 32.81 -10.28 -4.73
N LYS A 134 33.26 -11.50 -5.02
CA LYS A 134 32.42 -12.57 -5.55
C LYS A 134 32.01 -13.61 -4.49
N SER A 135 32.67 -13.58 -3.36
CA SER A 135 32.44 -14.49 -2.24
C SER A 135 32.64 -13.75 -0.91
N VAL A 136 31.98 -14.19 0.13
CA VAL A 136 32.18 -13.69 1.50
C VAL A 136 33.61 -13.91 1.99
N ASP A 137 34.30 -14.98 1.51
CA ASP A 137 35.69 -15.29 1.86
C ASP A 137 36.70 -14.27 1.32
N GLU A 138 36.29 -13.38 0.41
CA GLU A 138 37.14 -12.33 -0.13
C GLU A 138 37.05 -11.02 0.67
N LEU A 139 36.12 -10.93 1.62
CA LEU A 139 35.97 -9.78 2.51
C LEU A 139 37.19 -9.68 3.46
N LYS A 140 37.56 -8.47 3.80
CA LYS A 140 38.73 -8.16 4.62
C LYS A 140 38.36 -7.23 5.77
N ASP A 141 39.20 -7.22 6.79
CA ASP A 141 39.10 -6.27 7.88
C ASP A 141 39.02 -4.84 7.36
N GLY A 142 38.00 -4.12 7.79
CA GLY A 142 37.77 -2.73 7.37
C GLY A 142 36.81 -2.59 6.17
N ASP A 143 36.36 -3.69 5.56
CA ASP A 143 35.29 -3.64 4.56
C ASP A 143 33.97 -3.24 5.22
N THR A 144 33.13 -2.51 4.46
CA THR A 144 31.85 -2.00 4.96
C THR A 144 30.70 -2.76 4.36
N VAL A 145 29.77 -3.22 5.20
CA VAL A 145 28.51 -3.83 4.80
C VAL A 145 27.37 -2.89 5.17
N ALA A 146 26.53 -2.52 4.19
CA ALA A 146 25.31 -1.77 4.43
C ALA A 146 24.17 -2.74 4.78
N ILE A 147 23.37 -2.39 5.77
CA ILE A 147 22.17 -3.12 6.17
C ILE A 147 20.98 -2.17 6.18
N PRO A 148 19.71 -2.67 6.09
CA PRO A 148 18.53 -1.85 6.29
C PRO A 148 18.54 -1.15 7.65
N ASP A 149 17.99 0.06 7.70
CA ASP A 149 17.93 0.89 8.91
C ASP A 149 16.67 0.69 9.75
N ASP A 150 15.63 0.05 9.19
CA ASP A 150 14.48 -0.35 9.99
C ASP A 150 14.79 -1.56 10.88
N ALA A 151 14.22 -1.56 12.09
CA ALA A 151 14.55 -2.55 13.11
C ALA A 151 14.33 -4.00 12.66
N THR A 152 13.30 -4.24 11.87
CA THR A 152 12.93 -5.62 11.48
C THR A 152 13.80 -6.17 10.35
N ASN A 153 14.08 -5.37 9.31
CA ASN A 153 14.97 -5.79 8.23
C ASN A 153 16.45 -5.69 8.63
N GLY A 154 16.81 -4.72 9.46
CA GLY A 154 18.13 -4.65 10.08
C GLY A 154 18.45 -5.92 10.88
N GLY A 155 17.55 -6.35 11.75
CA GLY A 155 17.69 -7.59 12.51
C GLY A 155 17.80 -8.85 11.61
N ARG A 156 17.01 -8.90 10.53
CA ARG A 156 17.12 -9.97 9.51
C ARG A 156 18.49 -9.95 8.82
N ALA A 157 18.99 -8.78 8.47
CA ALA A 157 20.30 -8.63 7.84
C ALA A 157 21.42 -9.11 8.77
N LEU A 158 21.38 -8.79 10.06
CA LEU A 158 22.35 -9.29 11.03
C LEU A 158 22.36 -10.82 11.12
N LYS A 159 21.20 -11.46 11.08
CA LYS A 159 21.09 -12.94 11.02
C LYS A 159 21.65 -13.52 9.71
N VAL A 160 21.52 -12.83 8.59
CA VAL A 160 22.17 -13.22 7.34
C VAL A 160 23.69 -13.12 7.45
N LEU A 161 24.21 -12.03 8.05
CA LEU A 161 25.65 -11.85 8.28
C LEU A 161 26.21 -12.92 9.23
N GLU A 162 25.48 -13.29 10.28
CA GLU A 162 25.86 -14.37 11.18
C GLU A 162 25.88 -15.72 10.46
N ALA A 163 24.83 -16.02 9.68
CA ALA A 163 24.79 -17.25 8.89
C ALA A 163 25.90 -17.34 7.83
N ALA A 164 26.37 -16.18 7.33
CA ALA A 164 27.51 -16.08 6.45
C ALA A 164 28.87 -16.17 7.18
N GLY A 165 28.88 -16.25 8.52
CA GLY A 165 30.09 -16.33 9.33
C GLY A 165 30.84 -15.01 9.49
N LEU A 166 30.24 -13.86 9.11
CA LEU A 166 30.87 -12.56 9.15
C LEU A 166 30.80 -11.89 10.52
N ILE A 167 29.82 -12.26 11.32
CA ILE A 167 29.62 -11.80 12.69
C ILE A 167 29.16 -12.96 13.57
N LYS A 168 29.25 -12.77 14.89
CA LYS A 168 28.58 -13.57 15.89
C LYS A 168 27.66 -12.68 16.71
N LEU A 169 26.41 -13.06 16.88
CA LEU A 169 25.47 -12.39 17.77
C LEU A 169 25.61 -12.94 19.20
N LYS A 170 25.28 -12.13 20.18
CA LYS A 170 25.22 -12.55 21.59
C LYS A 170 24.23 -13.66 21.80
N ASP A 171 24.56 -14.60 22.69
CA ASP A 171 23.64 -15.65 23.10
C ASP A 171 22.36 -15.05 23.67
N GLY A 172 21.21 -15.51 23.13
CA GLY A 172 19.91 -15.01 23.56
C GLY A 172 19.50 -13.66 22.95
N ALA A 173 20.19 -13.17 21.92
CA ALA A 173 19.74 -12.03 21.14
C ALA A 173 18.29 -12.24 20.67
N ASP A 174 17.50 -11.17 20.72
CA ASP A 174 16.09 -11.18 20.38
C ASP A 174 15.86 -11.61 18.91
N PHE A 175 14.60 -11.81 18.56
CA PHE A 175 14.21 -12.15 17.18
C PHE A 175 14.66 -11.06 16.19
N ASN A 176 14.64 -9.77 16.61
CA ASN A 176 15.14 -8.62 15.87
C ASN A 176 16.39 -8.05 16.55
N PRO A 177 17.59 -8.69 16.38
CA PRO A 177 18.82 -8.17 16.95
C PRO A 177 19.19 -6.83 16.35
N THR A 178 19.88 -6.02 17.14
CA THR A 178 20.47 -4.74 16.74
C THR A 178 22.00 -4.86 16.59
N VAL A 179 22.64 -3.83 16.08
CA VAL A 179 24.12 -3.80 16.00
C VAL A 179 24.79 -3.92 17.38
N ASP A 180 24.09 -3.53 18.45
CA ASP A 180 24.58 -3.66 19.83
C ASP A 180 24.61 -5.13 20.31
N ASP A 181 23.91 -6.01 19.60
CA ASP A 181 23.90 -7.45 19.89
C ASP A 181 25.02 -8.21 19.18
N ILE A 182 25.87 -7.54 18.41
CA ILE A 182 27.06 -8.14 17.82
C ILE A 182 28.09 -8.40 18.92
N GLU A 183 28.47 -9.69 19.10
CA GLU A 183 29.51 -10.10 20.04
C GLU A 183 30.90 -9.98 19.41
N THR A 184 31.04 -10.46 18.17
CA THR A 184 32.31 -10.41 17.43
C THR A 184 32.07 -10.11 15.95
N TYR A 185 33.06 -9.48 15.35
CA TYR A 185 33.22 -9.37 13.90
C TYR A 185 34.34 -10.35 13.50
N ASN A 186 34.09 -11.21 12.54
CA ASN A 186 35.01 -12.30 12.12
C ASN A 186 35.77 -11.92 10.86
#